data_76d2bee40916c325bb6385b7295a036f
#
_entry.id   76d2bee40916c325bb6385b7295a036f
#
_cell.length_a   1.000
_cell.length_b   1.000
_cell.length_c   1.000
_cell.angle_alpha   90.00
_cell.angle_beta   90.00
_cell.angle_gamma   90.00
#
_symmetry.space_group_name_H-M   'P 1'
#
loop_
_entity.id
_entity.type
_entity.pdbx_description
1 polymer ?
#
loop_
_entity_poly.entity_id
_entity_poly.type
_entity_poly.pdbx_seq_one_letter_code
_entity_poly.pdbx_strand_id
1 'polypeptide(L)'
;MPVMSCTVGEKNGYKYGESGHCYTFEANDESGRKEAKRKAIVQGVAIEGGTPKLEKADYEDLIDEETIIKLEPETMVKNNSNNCIFGWAYLAVDKDGVQQIDHSGELVKEADFEDMELAVYAYNLAFREADMQHDCIAKGYLVESMVFTKEKIKAMGIPDGILPKAAVWLGFHFPDDNDYNEICKMSKPMFSLYGKATKEVIEE
;
A
#
# COMPACT_ATOMS: atom_id res chain seq x y z
N MET A 1 16.80 20.35 8.06
CA MET A 1 16.26 21.71 8.35
C MET A 1 14.74 21.66 8.31
N PRO A 2 14.00 22.51 9.06
CA PRO A 2 12.53 22.46 9.07
C PRO A 2 11.92 23.17 7.84
N VAL A 3 10.65 22.85 7.57
CA VAL A 3 9.81 23.66 6.69
C VAL A 3 9.45 24.95 7.40
N MET A 4 9.59 26.07 6.72
CA MET A 4 9.40 27.41 7.27
C MET A 4 8.39 28.19 6.45
N SER A 5 7.61 29.06 7.10
CA SER A 5 6.77 30.02 6.38
C SER A 5 7.63 31.07 5.68
N CYS A 6 7.16 31.54 4.55
CA CYS A 6 7.80 32.62 3.77
C CYS A 6 6.73 33.49 3.11
N THR A 7 7.14 34.65 2.62
CA THR A 7 6.28 35.56 1.86
C THR A 7 7.01 36.06 0.62
N VAL A 8 6.27 36.18 -0.48
CA VAL A 8 6.77 36.80 -1.74
C VAL A 8 5.74 37.81 -2.20
N GLY A 9 6.07 39.09 -2.07
CA GLY A 9 5.10 40.16 -2.24
C GLY A 9 4.01 40.09 -1.16
N GLU A 10 2.74 40.00 -1.59
CA GLU A 10 1.59 39.86 -0.68
C GLU A 10 1.16 38.41 -0.47
N LYS A 11 1.81 37.41 -1.09
CA LYS A 11 1.45 36.00 -1.02
C LYS A 11 2.22 35.29 0.07
N ASN A 12 1.51 34.53 0.89
CA ASN A 12 2.10 33.60 1.86
C ASN A 12 2.58 32.33 1.16
N GLY A 13 3.58 31.66 1.74
CA GLY A 13 4.14 30.43 1.19
C GLY A 13 4.92 29.62 2.21
N TYR A 14 5.48 28.52 1.74
CA TYR A 14 6.39 27.66 2.50
C TYR A 14 7.68 27.42 1.75
N LYS A 15 8.78 27.27 2.47
CA LYS A 15 10.11 26.93 1.97
C LYS A 15 10.82 25.96 2.89
N TYR A 16 11.83 25.26 2.37
CA TYR A 16 12.67 24.38 3.17
C TYR A 16 13.95 25.11 3.58
N GLY A 17 14.16 25.24 4.90
CA GLY A 17 15.31 25.96 5.44
C GLY A 17 15.33 27.44 5.06
N GLU A 18 16.43 28.12 5.37
CA GLU A 18 16.54 29.58 5.17
C GLU A 18 16.65 29.98 3.69
N SER A 19 17.34 29.19 2.88
CA SER A 19 17.63 29.48 1.46
C SER A 19 16.73 28.73 0.46
N GLY A 20 15.76 27.97 0.91
CA GLY A 20 14.85 27.23 0.05
C GLY A 20 13.95 28.13 -0.78
N HIS A 21 13.49 27.62 -1.95
CA HIS A 21 12.50 28.31 -2.77
C HIS A 21 11.18 28.46 -2.02
N CYS A 22 10.58 29.65 -2.03
CA CYS A 22 9.30 29.92 -1.40
C CYS A 22 8.15 29.56 -2.37
N TYR A 23 7.42 28.52 -2.06
CA TYR A 23 6.21 28.12 -2.77
C TYR A 23 5.01 28.86 -2.20
N THR A 24 4.41 29.72 -3.00
CA THR A 24 3.33 30.62 -2.55
C THR A 24 1.95 30.08 -2.88
N PHE A 25 0.93 30.51 -2.14
CA PHE A 25 -0.47 30.19 -2.34
C PHE A 25 -1.35 31.43 -2.16
N GLU A 26 -2.57 31.40 -2.69
CA GLU A 26 -3.53 32.51 -2.57
C GLU A 26 -4.18 32.52 -1.17
N ALA A 27 -4.52 33.71 -0.69
CA ALA A 27 -5.25 33.85 0.56
C ALA A 27 -6.60 33.09 0.50
N ASN A 28 -6.87 32.27 1.50
CA ASN A 28 -8.06 31.40 1.60
C ASN A 28 -8.08 30.18 0.65
N ASP A 29 -6.98 29.89 -0.04
CA ASP A 29 -6.81 28.65 -0.81
C ASP A 29 -6.12 27.59 0.06
N GLU A 30 -6.94 26.75 0.73
CA GLU A 30 -6.42 25.71 1.62
C GLU A 30 -5.72 24.58 0.85
N SER A 31 -6.22 24.24 -0.34
CA SER A 31 -5.58 23.26 -1.22
C SER A 31 -4.22 23.74 -1.71
N GLY A 32 -4.15 25.01 -2.17
CA GLY A 32 -2.89 25.64 -2.56
C GLY A 32 -1.89 25.77 -1.40
N ARG A 33 -2.38 26.00 -0.18
CA ARG A 33 -1.56 26.03 1.03
C ARG A 33 -0.89 24.66 1.30
N LYS A 34 -1.67 23.58 1.24
CA LYS A 34 -1.18 22.21 1.40
C LYS A 34 -0.18 21.86 0.31
N GLU A 35 -0.49 22.17 -0.95
CA GLU A 35 0.40 21.92 -2.09
C GLU A 35 1.73 22.68 -1.96
N ALA A 36 1.71 23.95 -1.56
CA ALA A 36 2.91 24.75 -1.33
C ALA A 36 3.79 24.14 -0.23
N LYS A 37 3.20 23.69 0.87
CA LYS A 37 3.90 23.01 1.96
C LYS A 37 4.51 21.69 1.49
N ARG A 38 3.76 20.88 0.72
CA ARG A 38 4.25 19.64 0.13
C ARG A 38 5.47 19.86 -0.79
N LYS A 39 5.42 20.89 -1.65
CA LYS A 39 6.54 21.25 -2.52
C LYS A 39 7.80 21.65 -1.72
N ALA A 40 7.64 22.39 -0.63
CA ALA A 40 8.73 22.73 0.27
C ALA A 40 9.37 21.49 0.91
N ILE A 41 8.57 20.51 1.33
CA ILE A 41 9.06 19.24 1.89
C ILE A 41 9.83 18.43 0.85
N VAL A 42 9.28 18.28 -0.38
CA VAL A 42 9.95 17.59 -1.49
C VAL A 42 11.30 18.26 -1.81
N GLN A 43 11.38 19.58 -1.76
CA GLN A 43 12.64 20.30 -1.88
C GLN A 43 13.63 19.91 -0.79
N GLY A 44 13.17 19.75 0.44
CA GLY A 44 13.99 19.28 1.56
C GLY A 44 14.58 17.90 1.34
N VAL A 45 13.77 16.96 0.83
CA VAL A 45 14.23 15.61 0.45
C VAL A 45 15.35 15.68 -0.59
N ALA A 46 15.18 16.53 -1.62
CA ALA A 46 16.16 16.67 -2.67
C ALA A 46 17.49 17.32 -2.20
N ILE A 47 17.41 18.24 -1.22
CA ILE A 47 18.59 18.94 -0.68
C ILE A 47 19.35 18.04 0.32
N GLU A 48 18.68 17.32 1.20
CA GLU A 48 19.31 16.52 2.25
C GLU A 48 19.67 15.09 1.81
N GLY A 49 19.23 14.66 0.62
CA GLY A 49 19.50 13.32 0.09
C GLY A 49 18.87 12.19 0.91
N GLY A 50 17.83 12.50 1.70
CA GLY A 50 17.14 11.54 2.56
C GLY A 50 15.83 12.11 3.11
N THR A 51 15.16 11.35 3.99
CA THR A 51 13.91 11.78 4.60
C THR A 51 14.16 12.97 5.54
N PRO A 52 13.55 14.14 5.29
CA PRO A 52 13.69 15.30 6.16
C PRO A 52 13.09 14.98 7.54
N LYS A 53 13.66 15.58 8.59
CA LYS A 53 13.04 15.53 9.92
C LYS A 53 11.79 16.42 9.91
N LEU A 54 10.63 15.79 9.71
CA LEU A 54 9.33 16.44 9.74
C LEU A 54 8.75 16.36 11.16
N GLU A 55 8.06 17.39 11.60
CA GLU A 55 7.24 17.34 12.81
C GLU A 55 5.90 16.63 12.50
N LYS A 56 5.23 16.12 13.55
CA LYS A 56 3.96 15.40 13.38
C LYS A 56 2.91 16.19 12.59
N ALA A 57 2.83 17.50 12.85
CA ALA A 57 1.95 18.42 12.14
C ALA A 57 2.26 18.55 10.63
N ASP A 58 3.50 18.29 10.22
CA ASP A 58 3.88 18.31 8.81
C ASP A 58 3.40 17.08 8.07
N TYR A 59 3.33 15.92 8.76
CA TYR A 59 2.76 14.70 8.21
C TYR A 59 1.23 14.79 8.03
N GLU A 60 0.52 15.39 8.99
CA GLU A 60 -0.93 15.57 8.92
C GLU A 60 -1.36 16.44 7.73
N ASP A 61 -0.57 17.46 7.37
CA ASP A 61 -0.81 18.29 6.19
C ASP A 61 -0.42 17.63 4.85
N LEU A 62 0.39 16.55 4.88
CA LEU A 62 0.77 15.80 3.68
C LEU A 62 -0.25 14.73 3.30
N ILE A 63 -1.00 14.27 4.27
CA ILE A 63 -2.05 13.26 4.09
C ILE A 63 -3.35 14.03 3.83
N ASP A 64 -3.64 14.34 2.56
CA ASP A 64 -4.99 14.72 2.19
C ASP A 64 -5.92 13.54 2.51
N GLU A 65 -7.03 13.80 3.21
CA GLU A 65 -8.09 12.81 3.43
C GLU A 65 -8.63 12.23 2.11
N GLU A 66 -8.49 12.95 0.99
CA GLU A 66 -8.77 12.46 -0.36
C GLU A 66 -7.64 11.61 -0.96
N THR A 67 -6.41 11.70 -0.44
CA THR A 67 -5.24 10.88 -0.85
C THR A 67 -5.06 9.68 0.07
N ILE A 68 -5.88 9.50 1.09
CA ILE A 68 -6.12 8.18 1.66
C ILE A 68 -6.76 7.40 0.51
N ILE A 69 -5.91 6.79 -0.32
CA ILE A 69 -6.32 5.69 -1.18
C ILE A 69 -7.11 4.80 -0.22
N LYS A 70 -8.44 4.82 -0.33
CA LYS A 70 -9.23 3.74 0.23
C LYS A 70 -8.67 2.52 -0.47
N LEU A 71 -7.77 1.83 0.21
CA LEU A 71 -7.34 0.51 -0.19
C LEU A 71 -8.61 -0.35 -0.05
N GLU A 72 -9.44 -0.26 -1.09
CA GLU A 72 -10.49 -1.24 -1.25
C GLU A 72 -9.74 -2.56 -1.42
N PRO A 73 -10.06 -3.59 -0.61
CA PRO A 73 -9.34 -4.87 -0.62
C PRO A 73 -9.29 -5.53 -2.00
N GLU A 74 -10.10 -5.05 -2.92
CA GLU A 74 -10.29 -5.58 -4.27
C GLU A 74 -9.48 -4.86 -5.36
N THR A 75 -8.64 -3.86 -5.02
CA THR A 75 -7.95 -3.09 -6.05
C THR A 75 -6.64 -3.74 -6.44
N MET A 76 -6.60 -4.30 -7.65
CA MET A 76 -5.35 -4.72 -8.28
C MET A 76 -4.67 -3.56 -8.99
N VAL A 77 -3.36 -3.45 -8.82
CA VAL A 77 -2.52 -2.51 -9.54
C VAL A 77 -1.93 -3.22 -10.76
N LYS A 78 -2.11 -2.63 -11.94
CA LYS A 78 -1.64 -3.17 -13.22
C LYS A 78 -0.45 -2.36 -13.73
N ASN A 79 0.62 -3.04 -14.10
CA ASN A 79 1.78 -2.44 -14.77
C ASN A 79 1.87 -2.97 -16.20
N ASN A 80 1.31 -2.21 -17.13
CA ASN A 80 1.23 -2.60 -18.54
C ASN A 80 2.62 -2.68 -19.23
N SER A 81 3.63 -2.00 -18.72
CA SER A 81 4.97 -2.02 -19.32
C SER A 81 5.67 -3.38 -19.15
N ASN A 82 5.32 -4.11 -18.09
CA ASN A 82 5.99 -5.35 -17.69
C ASN A 82 5.04 -6.52 -17.50
N ASN A 83 3.77 -6.40 -17.92
CA ASN A 83 2.74 -7.42 -17.71
C ASN A 83 2.67 -7.90 -16.26
N CYS A 84 2.76 -6.98 -15.30
CA CYS A 84 2.70 -7.29 -13.89
C CYS A 84 1.37 -6.86 -13.28
N ILE A 85 0.87 -7.67 -12.36
CA ILE A 85 -0.34 -7.41 -11.59
C ILE A 85 0.00 -7.57 -10.11
N PHE A 86 -0.38 -6.60 -9.30
CA PHE A 86 -0.12 -6.54 -7.86
C PHE A 86 -1.43 -6.38 -7.11
N GLY A 87 -1.53 -6.92 -5.91
CA GLY A 87 -2.72 -6.73 -5.08
C GLY A 87 -2.66 -7.46 -3.75
N TRP A 88 -3.69 -7.22 -2.94
CA TRP A 88 -3.89 -7.96 -1.70
C TRP A 88 -4.36 -9.39 -2.04
N ALA A 89 -3.54 -10.37 -1.65
CA ALA A 89 -3.89 -11.78 -1.80
C ALA A 89 -4.72 -12.28 -0.61
N TYR A 90 -4.49 -11.68 0.56
CA TYR A 90 -5.30 -11.95 1.75
C TYR A 90 -5.31 -10.73 2.67
N LEU A 91 -6.45 -10.48 3.31
CA LEU A 91 -6.63 -9.42 4.28
C LEU A 91 -7.28 -10.03 5.53
N ALA A 92 -6.51 -10.26 6.58
CA ALA A 92 -7.01 -10.78 7.84
C ALA A 92 -7.52 -9.69 8.78
N VAL A 93 -6.74 -8.60 8.91
CA VAL A 93 -7.10 -7.46 9.76
C VAL A 93 -6.80 -6.18 9.00
N ASP A 94 -7.80 -5.34 8.83
CA ASP A 94 -7.66 -4.08 8.09
C ASP A 94 -6.86 -3.01 8.88
N LYS A 95 -6.72 -1.84 8.29
CA LYS A 95 -5.99 -0.71 8.88
C LYS A 95 -6.59 -0.21 10.20
N ASP A 96 -7.90 -0.36 10.38
CA ASP A 96 -8.65 0.06 11.56
C ASP A 96 -8.65 -1.01 12.67
N GLY A 97 -8.12 -2.20 12.37
CA GLY A 97 -8.05 -3.34 13.28
C GLY A 97 -9.29 -4.22 13.25
N VAL A 98 -10.11 -4.10 12.21
CA VAL A 98 -11.30 -4.93 12.04
C VAL A 98 -10.91 -6.23 11.35
N GLN A 99 -11.32 -7.36 11.95
CA GLN A 99 -11.14 -8.69 11.39
C GLN A 99 -11.96 -8.81 10.11
N GLN A 100 -11.34 -9.28 9.04
CA GLN A 100 -11.98 -9.47 7.74
C GLN A 100 -12.45 -10.91 7.57
N ILE A 101 -13.62 -11.07 6.99
CA ILE A 101 -14.22 -12.36 6.63
C ILE A 101 -14.23 -12.42 5.10
N ASP A 102 -13.77 -13.53 4.54
CA ASP A 102 -13.78 -13.69 3.08
C ASP A 102 -15.20 -13.95 2.54
N HIS A 103 -15.32 -14.04 1.21
CA HIS A 103 -16.60 -14.29 0.56
C HIS A 103 -17.18 -15.69 0.84
N SER A 104 -16.39 -16.62 1.38
CA SER A 104 -16.81 -17.96 1.81
C SER A 104 -17.27 -18.01 3.26
N GLY A 105 -17.22 -16.87 3.98
CA GLY A 105 -17.53 -16.79 5.39
C GLY A 105 -16.39 -17.28 6.30
N GLU A 106 -15.17 -17.35 5.76
CA GLU A 106 -13.99 -17.83 6.49
C GLU A 106 -13.10 -16.67 6.90
N LEU A 107 -12.38 -16.83 7.99
CA LEU A 107 -11.39 -15.86 8.45
C LEU A 107 -10.15 -16.57 9.02
N VAL A 108 -9.01 -15.88 8.94
CA VAL A 108 -7.82 -16.22 9.72
C VAL A 108 -7.77 -15.24 10.89
N LYS A 109 -7.86 -15.76 12.12
CA LYS A 109 -7.76 -14.92 13.33
C LYS A 109 -6.42 -14.22 13.37
N GLU A 110 -6.38 -13.01 13.90
CA GLU A 110 -5.12 -12.27 14.06
C GLU A 110 -4.06 -13.08 14.81
N ALA A 111 -4.49 -13.84 15.85
CA ALA A 111 -3.60 -14.69 16.63
C ALA A 111 -2.96 -15.85 15.83
N ASP A 112 -3.63 -16.28 14.76
CA ASP A 112 -3.22 -17.42 13.94
C ASP A 112 -2.56 -16.96 12.61
N PHE A 113 -2.35 -15.64 12.45
CA PHE A 113 -1.82 -15.09 11.22
C PHE A 113 -0.35 -15.49 10.94
N GLU A 114 0.38 -15.93 11.97
CA GLU A 114 1.72 -16.52 11.82
C GLU A 114 1.69 -17.77 10.92
N ASP A 115 0.65 -18.61 11.02
CA ASP A 115 0.49 -19.78 10.16
C ASP A 115 0.31 -19.38 8.68
N MET A 116 -0.44 -18.31 8.41
CA MET A 116 -0.56 -17.73 7.06
C MET A 116 0.79 -17.19 6.56
N GLU A 117 1.55 -16.53 7.42
CA GLU A 117 2.90 -16.04 7.09
C GLU A 117 3.82 -17.18 6.70
N LEU A 118 3.83 -18.28 7.46
CA LEU A 118 4.61 -19.47 7.16
C LEU A 118 4.18 -20.14 5.84
N ALA A 119 2.86 -20.19 5.57
CA ALA A 119 2.34 -20.71 4.31
C ALA A 119 2.81 -19.89 3.11
N VAL A 120 2.79 -18.55 3.21
CA VAL A 120 3.32 -17.65 2.17
C VAL A 120 4.83 -17.86 1.97
N TYR A 121 5.59 -18.04 3.03
CA TYR A 121 7.04 -18.32 2.91
C TYR A 121 7.31 -19.67 2.25
N ALA A 122 6.54 -20.70 2.58
CA ALA A 122 6.64 -22.01 1.93
C ALA A 122 6.31 -21.91 0.44
N TYR A 123 5.27 -21.16 0.08
CA TYR A 123 4.91 -20.88 -1.31
C TYR A 123 6.04 -20.15 -2.05
N ASN A 124 6.61 -19.10 -1.46
CA ASN A 124 7.71 -18.33 -2.04
C ASN A 124 8.97 -19.17 -2.28
N LEU A 125 9.19 -20.21 -1.47
CA LEU A 125 10.34 -21.09 -1.59
C LEU A 125 10.14 -22.20 -2.62
N ALA A 126 8.91 -22.74 -2.72
CA ALA A 126 8.66 -23.99 -3.42
C ALA A 126 7.94 -23.83 -4.78
N PHE A 127 7.03 -22.88 -4.90
CA PHE A 127 6.11 -22.80 -6.07
C PHE A 127 6.35 -21.56 -6.91
N ARG A 128 6.07 -20.39 -6.39
CA ARG A 128 6.21 -19.06 -7.05
C ARG A 128 5.38 -18.87 -8.33
N GLU A 129 4.38 -19.68 -8.54
CA GLU A 129 3.58 -19.68 -9.75
C GLU A 129 2.13 -19.34 -9.44
N ALA A 130 1.49 -18.61 -10.34
CA ALA A 130 0.06 -18.37 -10.31
C ALA A 130 -0.62 -19.05 -11.48
N ASP A 131 -1.78 -19.61 -11.24
CA ASP A 131 -2.69 -20.13 -12.24
C ASP A 131 -3.91 -19.21 -12.40
N MET A 132 -4.74 -19.49 -13.37
CA MET A 132 -6.03 -18.83 -13.56
C MET A 132 -7.15 -19.79 -13.16
N GLN A 133 -8.02 -19.33 -12.23
CA GLN A 133 -9.20 -20.09 -11.80
C GLN A 133 -8.88 -21.49 -11.21
N HIS A 134 -7.71 -21.67 -10.65
CA HIS A 134 -7.25 -22.93 -10.03
C HIS A 134 -7.19 -24.10 -11.02
N ASP A 135 -6.80 -23.82 -12.27
CA ASP A 135 -6.63 -24.85 -13.32
C ASP A 135 -5.28 -25.60 -13.16
N CYS A 136 -4.44 -25.21 -12.20
CA CYS A 136 -3.12 -25.78 -11.92
C CYS A 136 -2.14 -25.65 -13.11
N ILE A 137 -2.38 -24.74 -14.05
CA ILE A 137 -1.47 -24.42 -15.15
C ILE A 137 -0.77 -23.11 -14.84
N ALA A 138 0.54 -23.17 -14.63
CA ALA A 138 1.34 -21.99 -14.36
C ALA A 138 1.25 -20.97 -15.50
N LYS A 139 0.81 -19.75 -15.20
CA LYS A 139 0.65 -18.64 -16.15
C LYS A 139 1.39 -17.40 -15.70
N GLY A 140 1.43 -17.14 -14.41
CA GLY A 140 2.14 -16.04 -13.78
C GLY A 140 3.29 -16.50 -12.89
N TYR A 141 4.28 -15.63 -12.72
CA TYR A 141 5.45 -15.89 -11.87
C TYR A 141 5.59 -14.80 -10.83
N LEU A 142 5.78 -15.20 -9.58
CA LEU A 142 5.91 -14.29 -8.44
C LEU A 142 7.13 -13.37 -8.63
N VAL A 143 6.89 -12.07 -8.59
CA VAL A 143 7.92 -11.03 -8.67
C VAL A 143 8.00 -10.20 -7.39
N GLU A 144 6.92 -10.17 -6.62
CA GLU A 144 6.85 -9.42 -5.37
C GLU A 144 5.99 -10.16 -4.34
N SER A 145 6.43 -10.19 -3.09
CA SER A 145 5.70 -10.79 -1.99
C SER A 145 6.02 -10.07 -0.68
N MET A 146 4.97 -9.68 0.03
CA MET A 146 5.09 -9.07 1.35
C MET A 146 3.97 -9.57 2.27
N VAL A 147 4.36 -10.08 3.42
CA VAL A 147 3.43 -10.34 4.53
C VAL A 147 3.54 -9.19 5.50
N PHE A 148 2.44 -8.45 5.66
CA PHE A 148 2.34 -7.33 6.59
C PHE A 148 1.92 -7.86 7.96
N THR A 149 2.74 -7.58 8.98
CA THR A 149 2.41 -7.76 10.39
C THR A 149 2.64 -6.45 11.12
N LYS A 150 2.07 -6.29 12.30
CA LYS A 150 2.27 -5.06 13.12
C LYS A 150 3.75 -4.76 13.37
N GLU A 151 4.55 -5.80 13.61
CA GLU A 151 5.98 -5.69 13.89
C GLU A 151 6.74 -5.17 12.66
N LYS A 152 6.44 -5.70 11.47
CA LYS A 152 7.06 -5.28 10.21
C LYS A 152 6.67 -3.85 9.84
N ILE A 153 5.38 -3.51 9.94
CA ILE A 153 4.87 -2.15 9.68
C ILE A 153 5.57 -1.15 10.60
N LYS A 154 5.67 -1.48 11.89
CA LYS A 154 6.42 -0.65 12.86
C LYS A 154 7.89 -0.55 12.53
N ALA A 155 8.54 -1.66 12.13
CA ALA A 155 9.95 -1.66 11.75
C ALA A 155 10.23 -0.83 10.50
N MET A 156 9.27 -0.74 9.57
CA MET A 156 9.34 0.13 8.39
C MET A 156 9.08 1.61 8.71
N GLY A 157 8.69 1.94 9.94
CA GLY A 157 8.37 3.32 10.33
C GLY A 157 7.04 3.83 9.77
N ILE A 158 6.15 2.94 9.34
CA ILE A 158 4.85 3.32 8.80
C ILE A 158 3.89 3.59 9.97
N PRO A 159 3.20 4.75 10.00
CA PRO A 159 2.24 5.06 11.06
C PRO A 159 1.07 4.08 11.11
N ASP A 160 0.49 3.88 12.30
CA ASP A 160 -0.74 3.10 12.46
C ASP A 160 -1.89 3.70 11.63
N GLY A 161 -2.76 2.82 11.13
CA GLY A 161 -3.94 3.20 10.36
C GLY A 161 -3.68 3.48 8.88
N ILE A 162 -2.45 3.33 8.39
CA ILE A 162 -2.10 3.48 6.97
C ILE A 162 -2.24 2.15 6.22
N LEU A 163 -1.67 1.08 6.75
CA LEU A 163 -1.69 -0.24 6.15
C LEU A 163 -2.53 -1.23 6.98
N PRO A 164 -3.06 -2.29 6.35
CA PRO A 164 -3.67 -3.41 7.08
C PRO A 164 -2.69 -3.98 8.10
N LYS A 165 -3.21 -4.36 9.28
CA LYS A 165 -2.39 -4.86 10.39
C LYS A 165 -1.96 -6.31 10.24
N ALA A 166 -2.70 -7.08 9.41
CA ALA A 166 -2.37 -8.46 9.06
C ALA A 166 -2.88 -8.73 7.63
N ALA A 167 -1.97 -8.80 6.67
CA ALA A 167 -2.32 -8.93 5.26
C ALA A 167 -1.17 -9.51 4.43
N VAL A 168 -1.52 -10.05 3.26
CA VAL A 168 -0.58 -10.58 2.27
C VAL A 168 -0.72 -9.77 0.99
N TRP A 169 0.38 -9.19 0.52
CA TRP A 169 0.50 -8.54 -0.77
C TRP A 169 1.35 -9.39 -1.69
N LEU A 170 0.88 -9.63 -2.91
CA LEU A 170 1.60 -10.37 -3.94
C LEU A 170 1.63 -9.59 -5.26
N GLY A 171 2.67 -9.85 -6.05
CA GLY A 171 2.80 -9.36 -7.41
C GLY A 171 3.26 -10.48 -8.33
N PHE A 172 2.63 -10.60 -9.50
CA PHE A 172 2.94 -11.61 -10.50
C PHE A 172 3.21 -10.98 -11.86
N HIS A 173 4.22 -11.51 -12.55
CA HIS A 173 4.49 -11.22 -13.94
C HIS A 173 3.87 -12.31 -14.82
N PHE A 174 3.15 -11.92 -15.86
CA PHE A 174 2.53 -12.81 -16.85
C PHE A 174 3.28 -12.69 -18.17
N PRO A 175 4.11 -13.68 -18.57
CA PRO A 175 4.91 -13.60 -19.79
C PRO A 175 4.06 -13.60 -21.08
N ASP A 176 2.88 -14.21 -21.05
CA ASP A 176 1.96 -14.24 -22.18
C ASP A 176 1.02 -13.03 -22.14
N ASP A 177 1.05 -12.22 -23.21
CA ASP A 177 0.21 -11.02 -23.33
C ASP A 177 -1.29 -11.35 -23.31
N ASN A 178 -1.69 -12.53 -23.77
CA ASN A 178 -3.10 -12.93 -23.78
C ASN A 178 -3.58 -13.20 -22.36
N ASP A 179 -2.81 -13.95 -21.57
CA ASP A 179 -3.13 -14.23 -20.17
C ASP A 179 -3.20 -12.92 -19.36
N TYR A 180 -2.22 -12.02 -19.52
CA TYR A 180 -2.23 -10.69 -18.91
C TYR A 180 -3.48 -9.89 -19.29
N ASN A 181 -3.78 -9.82 -20.59
CA ASN A 181 -4.92 -9.07 -21.11
C ASN A 181 -6.26 -9.68 -20.69
N GLU A 182 -6.36 -11.01 -20.51
CA GLU A 182 -7.54 -11.67 -19.99
C GLU A 182 -7.85 -11.21 -18.56
N ILE A 183 -6.86 -11.22 -17.67
CA ILE A 183 -7.01 -10.71 -16.30
C ILE A 183 -7.38 -9.23 -16.31
N CYS A 184 -6.76 -8.44 -17.20
CA CYS A 184 -7.05 -7.01 -17.29
C CYS A 184 -8.48 -6.67 -17.71
N LYS A 185 -9.15 -7.58 -18.40
CA LYS A 185 -10.55 -7.45 -18.85
C LYS A 185 -11.57 -7.90 -17.81
N MET A 186 -11.14 -8.61 -16.76
CA MET A 186 -12.04 -9.01 -15.69
C MET A 186 -12.61 -7.79 -15.00
N SER A 187 -13.90 -7.82 -14.68
CA SER A 187 -14.59 -6.71 -14.01
C SER A 187 -14.12 -6.53 -12.56
N LYS A 188 -13.77 -7.65 -11.91
CA LYS A 188 -13.25 -7.69 -10.53
C LYS A 188 -12.14 -8.74 -10.43
N PRO A 189 -10.93 -8.44 -10.93
CA PRO A 189 -9.81 -9.34 -10.76
C PRO A 189 -9.42 -9.41 -9.29
N MET A 190 -9.24 -10.60 -8.74
CA MET A 190 -8.82 -10.86 -7.37
C MET A 190 -7.79 -11.98 -7.34
N PHE A 191 -6.87 -11.91 -6.38
CA PHE A 191 -6.09 -13.09 -6.02
C PHE A 191 -6.93 -14.01 -5.14
N SER A 192 -6.73 -15.32 -5.32
CA SER A 192 -7.30 -16.34 -4.47
C SER A 192 -6.18 -17.27 -4.02
N LEU A 193 -6.11 -17.54 -2.74
CA LEU A 193 -5.18 -18.51 -2.19
C LEU A 193 -5.82 -19.90 -2.25
N TYR A 194 -5.11 -20.85 -2.83
CA TYR A 194 -5.50 -22.25 -2.85
C TYR A 194 -4.60 -23.07 -1.96
N GLY A 195 -5.17 -23.77 -0.99
CA GLY A 195 -4.42 -24.57 -0.03
C GLY A 195 -5.31 -25.46 0.83
N LYS A 196 -4.68 -26.13 1.79
CA LYS A 196 -5.37 -26.91 2.82
C LYS A 196 -5.13 -26.27 4.17
N ALA A 197 -6.18 -26.07 4.93
CA ALA A 197 -6.13 -25.55 6.29
C ALA A 197 -7.03 -26.39 7.22
N THR A 198 -6.69 -26.43 8.50
CA THR A 198 -7.58 -26.92 9.54
C THR A 198 -8.57 -25.79 9.85
N LYS A 199 -9.86 -26.10 9.84
CA LYS A 199 -10.94 -25.14 10.10
C LYS A 199 -11.60 -25.47 11.44
N GLU A 200 -11.87 -24.44 12.21
CA GLU A 200 -12.68 -24.50 13.42
C GLU A 200 -13.99 -23.73 13.20
N VAL A 201 -15.08 -24.26 13.73
CA VAL A 201 -16.36 -23.55 13.73
C VAL A 201 -16.34 -22.58 14.91
N ILE A 202 -16.55 -21.29 14.63
CA ILE A 202 -16.71 -20.27 15.66
C ILE A 202 -18.22 -20.18 15.94
N GLU A 203 -18.65 -20.64 17.10
CA GLU A 203 -20.02 -20.40 17.58
C GLU A 203 -20.13 -18.94 18.03
N GLU A 204 -21.20 -18.24 17.56
CA GLU A 204 -21.49 -16.86 17.94
C GLU A 204 -21.98 -16.74 19.38
#